data_685e5459b58a3e666ed61eb2d01219dc
#
_entry.id   685e5459b58a3e666ed61eb2d01219dc
#
_cell.length_a   1.000
_cell.length_b   1.000
_cell.length_c   1.000
_cell.angle_alpha   90.00
_cell.angle_beta   90.00
_cell.angle_gamma   90.00
#
_symmetry.space_group_name_H-M   'P 1'
#
loop_
_entity.id
_entity.type
_entity.pdbx_description
1 polymer ?
#
loop_
_entity_poly.entity_id
_entity_poly.type
_entity_poly.pdbx_seq_one_letter_code
_entity_poly.pdbx_strand_id
1 'polypeptide(L)'
;MLIDLKHGDAHAVFDMEAGNIPVWTIGGRSPLHVAPWRDEPEVQDDPNVADVDKRLAGDFFCMPFGRDDVHGHPIHGPTANAPWLMLNAEGSKGVFANTLPKMGDAVVAKEIRLVGESLLQRHIIDKGRGDVTFAHHPMVRMEEGGRLSFSRKRAAMTDPVAQHAGHNLWALNQVRGDLNLDCEDGGQWDLRTYPAGHVVEDFCTLVESRDNTLGWTCVMRNAEADMLLVLKDPAMMPVTMLWISNGARDFPPWNSRHTGVLGIEDGRALGGQGLAAAARDNRLSAMDVPTVLPLGEVHVIRHAMVSLPRPPGWSELSAVVLSRGTLTLREASGAEIAVPFPEGHFD
;
A
#
# COMPACT_ATOMS: atom_id res chain seq x y z
N MET A 1 6.38 15.32 -14.71
CA MET A 1 5.14 15.75 -15.44
C MET A 1 3.93 15.10 -14.78
N LEU A 2 2.87 15.88 -14.53
CA LEU A 2 1.62 15.42 -13.92
C LEU A 2 0.59 15.11 -15.01
N ILE A 3 -0.11 13.99 -14.88
CA ILE A 3 -1.16 13.54 -15.81
C ILE A 3 -2.48 13.46 -15.07
N ASP A 4 -3.46 14.21 -15.54
CA ASP A 4 -4.82 14.23 -14.99
C ASP A 4 -5.68 13.12 -15.60
N LEU A 5 -6.37 12.37 -14.75
CA LEU A 5 -7.39 11.38 -15.11
C LEU A 5 -8.71 11.77 -14.46
N LYS A 6 -9.81 11.73 -15.21
CA LYS A 6 -11.13 12.18 -14.74
C LYS A 6 -12.25 11.25 -15.17
N HIS A 7 -13.21 11.02 -14.25
CA HIS A 7 -14.41 10.25 -14.52
C HIS A 7 -15.56 10.75 -13.61
N GLY A 8 -16.53 11.45 -14.18
CA GLY A 8 -17.57 12.11 -13.38
C GLY A 8 -16.97 13.13 -12.41
N ASP A 9 -17.20 12.95 -11.13
CA ASP A 9 -16.59 13.74 -10.05
C ASP A 9 -15.28 13.14 -9.49
N ALA A 10 -14.86 11.98 -10.02
CA ALA A 10 -13.57 11.39 -9.68
C ALA A 10 -12.43 12.07 -10.44
N HIS A 11 -11.37 12.38 -9.72
CA HIS A 11 -10.14 12.96 -10.27
C HIS A 11 -8.93 12.27 -9.64
N ALA A 12 -7.99 11.82 -10.46
CA ALA A 12 -6.68 11.35 -10.02
C ALA A 12 -5.58 12.03 -10.82
N VAL A 13 -4.44 12.25 -10.18
CA VAL A 13 -3.23 12.77 -10.81
C VAL A 13 -2.14 11.72 -10.71
N PHE A 14 -1.50 11.39 -11.82
CA PHE A 14 -0.32 10.53 -11.83
C PHE A 14 0.93 11.38 -12.04
N ASP A 15 1.89 11.31 -11.12
CA ASP A 15 3.19 11.94 -11.24
C ASP A 15 4.17 10.98 -11.92
N MET A 16 4.51 11.31 -13.16
CA MET A 16 5.41 10.50 -13.98
C MET A 16 6.85 10.46 -13.47
N GLU A 17 7.29 11.45 -12.66
CA GLU A 17 8.68 11.52 -12.17
C GLU A 17 8.94 10.51 -11.04
N ALA A 18 7.89 10.15 -10.27
CA ALA A 18 7.99 9.25 -9.12
C ALA A 18 7.05 8.04 -9.20
N GLY A 19 6.22 7.94 -10.26
CA GLY A 19 5.29 6.83 -10.44
C GLY A 19 4.17 6.76 -9.40
N ASN A 20 3.88 7.84 -8.68
CA ASN A 20 2.88 7.87 -7.64
C ASN A 20 1.57 8.58 -8.07
N ILE A 21 0.53 8.41 -7.28
CA ILE A 21 -0.78 9.03 -7.44
C ILE A 21 -0.99 9.99 -6.25
N PRO A 22 -0.43 11.22 -6.30
CA PRO A 22 -0.49 12.16 -5.18
C PRO A 22 -1.90 12.67 -4.89
N VAL A 23 -2.77 12.68 -5.90
CA VAL A 23 -4.14 13.13 -5.79
C VAL A 23 -5.07 12.04 -6.26
N TRP A 24 -6.04 11.71 -5.41
CA TRP A 24 -7.24 10.99 -5.80
C TRP A 24 -8.40 11.53 -4.96
N THR A 25 -9.38 12.11 -5.66
CA THR A 25 -10.58 12.66 -5.07
C THR A 25 -11.82 12.06 -5.72
N ILE A 26 -12.86 11.84 -4.93
CA ILE A 26 -14.16 11.33 -5.40
C ILE A 26 -15.26 11.74 -4.41
N GLY A 27 -16.33 12.37 -4.89
CA GLY A 27 -17.44 12.82 -4.06
C GLY A 27 -17.01 13.72 -2.89
N GLY A 28 -16.01 14.59 -3.10
CA GLY A 28 -15.43 15.47 -2.07
C GLY A 28 -14.47 14.77 -1.08
N ARG A 29 -14.27 13.46 -1.19
CA ARG A 29 -13.33 12.70 -0.34
C ARG A 29 -11.93 12.70 -0.94
N SER A 30 -10.90 12.77 -0.08
CA SER A 30 -9.47 12.71 -0.45
C SER A 30 -8.74 11.83 0.57
N PRO A 31 -8.72 10.49 0.37
CA PRO A 31 -8.21 9.58 1.39
C PRO A 31 -6.69 9.51 1.48
N LEU A 32 -5.97 9.92 0.43
CA LEU A 32 -4.53 9.72 0.35
C LEU A 32 -3.76 10.86 1.02
N HIS A 33 -2.66 10.49 1.67
CA HIS A 33 -1.72 11.42 2.31
C HIS A 33 -0.69 11.93 1.31
N VAL A 34 -0.24 13.16 1.50
CA VAL A 34 0.87 13.79 0.77
C VAL A 34 1.85 14.33 1.79
N ALA A 35 3.13 13.98 1.66
CA ALA A 35 4.16 14.47 2.56
C ALA A 35 4.26 16.00 2.53
N PRO A 36 4.35 16.66 3.70
CA PRO A 36 4.30 18.13 3.79
C PRO A 36 5.48 18.83 3.12
N TRP A 37 6.56 18.13 2.84
CA TRP A 37 7.77 18.67 2.19
C TRP A 37 7.80 18.46 0.66
N ARG A 38 6.79 17.81 0.06
CA ARG A 38 6.77 17.43 -1.35
C ARG A 38 7.06 18.59 -2.30
N ASP A 39 6.59 19.79 -1.97
CA ASP A 39 6.73 20.97 -2.81
C ASP A 39 7.80 21.95 -2.30
N GLU A 40 8.63 21.55 -1.33
CA GLU A 40 9.73 22.36 -0.78
C GLU A 40 10.96 22.28 -1.67
N PRO A 41 11.44 23.40 -2.26
CA PRO A 41 12.61 23.41 -3.15
C PRO A 41 13.86 22.83 -2.50
N GLU A 42 14.08 23.10 -1.21
CA GLU A 42 15.24 22.63 -0.45
C GLU A 42 15.30 21.11 -0.38
N VAL A 43 14.13 20.44 -0.30
CA VAL A 43 14.04 18.99 -0.28
C VAL A 43 14.16 18.42 -1.68
N GLN A 44 13.55 19.07 -2.69
CA GLN A 44 13.62 18.61 -4.07
C GLN A 44 15.06 18.65 -4.61
N ASP A 45 15.84 19.64 -4.22
CA ASP A 45 17.23 19.85 -4.68
C ASP A 45 18.27 19.09 -3.85
N ASP A 46 17.91 18.49 -2.69
CA ASP A 46 18.85 17.77 -1.83
C ASP A 46 19.25 16.41 -2.43
N PRO A 47 20.53 16.22 -2.84
CA PRO A 47 20.99 14.97 -3.42
C PRO A 47 21.06 13.79 -2.41
N ASN A 48 20.93 14.05 -1.11
CA ASN A 48 21.00 13.02 -0.06
C ASN A 48 19.61 12.44 0.25
N VAL A 49 18.53 13.06 -0.22
CA VAL A 49 17.17 12.55 -0.06
C VAL A 49 16.82 11.67 -1.26
N ALA A 50 16.33 10.46 -1.02
CA ALA A 50 15.87 9.57 -2.09
C ALA A 50 14.69 10.20 -2.85
N ASP A 51 14.61 9.98 -4.17
CA ASP A 51 13.55 10.59 -4.99
C ASP A 51 12.13 10.19 -4.55
N VAL A 52 11.95 8.95 -4.08
CA VAL A 52 10.69 8.50 -3.48
C VAL A 52 10.33 9.29 -2.23
N ASP A 53 11.30 9.63 -1.37
CA ASP A 53 11.07 10.42 -0.15
C ASP A 53 10.82 11.90 -0.48
N LYS A 54 11.54 12.47 -1.46
CA LYS A 54 11.28 13.84 -1.94
C LYS A 54 9.84 14.04 -2.37
N ARG A 55 9.30 13.05 -3.11
CA ARG A 55 7.98 13.11 -3.74
C ARG A 55 6.94 12.23 -3.06
N LEU A 56 7.16 11.86 -1.81
CA LEU A 56 6.34 10.93 -1.04
C LEU A 56 4.88 11.38 -1.01
N ALA A 57 4.01 10.63 -1.66
CA ALA A 57 2.58 10.96 -1.75
C ALA A 57 1.72 9.80 -2.27
N GLY A 58 0.51 9.73 -1.77
CA GLY A 58 -0.57 8.94 -2.31
C GLY A 58 -0.33 7.45 -2.37
N ASP A 59 -0.44 6.85 -3.53
CA ASP A 59 -0.12 5.45 -3.78
C ASP A 59 0.94 5.32 -4.85
N PHE A 60 1.92 4.45 -4.65
CA PHE A 60 2.95 4.11 -5.61
C PHE A 60 3.25 2.61 -5.61
N PHE A 61 3.81 2.14 -6.71
CA PHE A 61 4.19 0.75 -6.88
C PHE A 61 5.69 0.59 -6.69
N CYS A 62 6.09 -0.22 -5.72
CA CYS A 62 7.47 -0.52 -5.37
C CYS A 62 7.93 -1.78 -6.07
N MET A 63 9.03 -1.72 -6.84
CA MET A 63 9.63 -2.90 -7.45
C MET A 63 11.12 -2.65 -7.75
N PRO A 64 12.06 -3.26 -6.97
CA PRO A 64 11.84 -4.02 -5.73
C PRO A 64 11.18 -3.21 -4.60
N PHE A 65 10.42 -3.87 -3.74
CA PHE A 65 9.90 -3.27 -2.50
C PHE A 65 10.97 -3.23 -1.42
N GLY A 66 11.02 -2.13 -0.68
CA GLY A 66 12.01 -1.92 0.39
C GLY A 66 13.42 -1.74 -0.16
N ARG A 67 14.42 -2.23 0.57
CA ARG A 67 15.82 -2.14 0.19
C ARG A 67 16.20 -3.23 -0.83
N ASP A 68 16.84 -2.83 -1.92
CA ASP A 68 17.48 -3.74 -2.86
C ASP A 68 18.97 -3.89 -2.52
N ASP A 69 19.25 -4.82 -1.64
CA ASP A 69 20.59 -5.18 -1.19
C ASP A 69 21.26 -6.26 -2.07
N VAL A 70 20.65 -6.60 -3.22
CA VAL A 70 21.16 -7.54 -4.22
C VAL A 70 21.68 -6.80 -5.46
N HIS A 71 20.88 -5.91 -6.04
CA HIS A 71 21.21 -5.21 -7.28
C HIS A 71 21.58 -3.74 -7.07
N GLY A 72 21.29 -3.20 -5.86
CA GLY A 72 21.61 -1.82 -5.49
C GLY A 72 20.77 -0.79 -6.24
N HIS A 73 19.49 -1.04 -6.48
CA HIS A 73 18.53 0.00 -6.81
C HIS A 73 18.24 0.88 -5.57
N PRO A 74 17.72 2.10 -5.76
CA PRO A 74 17.27 2.90 -4.63
C PRO A 74 16.14 2.20 -3.87
N ILE A 75 15.88 2.62 -2.64
CA ILE A 75 14.78 2.09 -1.84
C ILE A 75 13.46 2.18 -2.63
N HIS A 76 12.64 1.14 -2.58
CA HIS A 76 11.40 0.97 -3.36
C HIS A 76 11.58 0.88 -4.90
N GLY A 77 12.83 0.77 -5.37
CA GLY A 77 13.17 0.47 -6.75
C GLY A 77 12.94 1.60 -7.75
N PRO A 78 13.27 1.37 -9.04
CA PRO A 78 13.08 2.34 -10.10
C PRO A 78 11.62 2.79 -10.28
N THR A 79 10.66 1.91 -10.00
CA THR A 79 9.23 2.22 -10.15
C THR A 79 8.74 3.35 -9.25
N ALA A 80 9.46 3.64 -8.14
CA ALA A 80 9.17 4.73 -7.21
C ALA A 80 10.20 5.87 -7.25
N ASN A 81 11.28 5.74 -8.05
CA ASN A 81 12.40 6.69 -8.04
C ASN A 81 12.84 7.15 -9.45
N ALA A 82 12.24 6.65 -10.51
CA ALA A 82 12.63 6.99 -11.86
C ALA A 82 11.41 7.40 -12.70
N PRO A 83 11.61 8.26 -13.71
CA PRO A 83 10.54 8.70 -14.59
C PRO A 83 9.86 7.53 -15.32
N TRP A 84 8.55 7.65 -15.47
CA TRP A 84 7.73 6.74 -16.26
C TRP A 84 7.51 7.30 -17.67
N LEU A 85 7.47 6.39 -18.64
CA LEU A 85 7.08 6.73 -20.01
C LEU A 85 5.56 6.66 -20.14
N MET A 86 4.92 7.71 -20.60
CA MET A 86 3.50 7.68 -20.96
C MET A 86 3.32 6.97 -22.30
N LEU A 87 2.54 5.88 -22.30
CA LEU A 87 2.16 5.17 -23.52
C LEU A 87 0.84 5.69 -24.07
N ASN A 88 -0.12 5.97 -23.19
CA ASN A 88 -1.40 6.60 -23.51
C ASN A 88 -2.01 7.23 -22.26
N ALA A 89 -2.75 8.32 -22.41
CA ALA A 89 -3.59 8.87 -21.35
C ALA A 89 -4.78 9.60 -21.98
N GLU A 90 -6.00 9.15 -21.63
CA GLU A 90 -7.23 9.73 -22.15
C GLU A 90 -8.38 9.55 -21.14
N GLY A 91 -9.04 10.65 -20.81
CA GLY A 91 -10.22 10.66 -19.94
C GLY A 91 -9.96 10.02 -18.58
N SER A 92 -10.53 8.86 -18.31
CA SER A 92 -10.43 8.13 -17.05
C SER A 92 -9.30 7.10 -17.00
N LYS A 93 -8.50 6.97 -18.07
CA LYS A 93 -7.51 5.91 -18.22
C LYS A 93 -6.12 6.45 -18.58
N GLY A 94 -5.10 5.96 -17.89
CA GLY A 94 -3.69 6.17 -18.21
C GLY A 94 -2.93 4.85 -18.29
N VAL A 95 -1.98 4.76 -19.23
CA VAL A 95 -1.07 3.63 -19.38
C VAL A 95 0.36 4.16 -19.45
N PHE A 96 1.21 3.64 -18.59
CA PHE A 96 2.57 4.09 -18.38
C PHE A 96 3.52 2.88 -18.34
N ALA A 97 4.81 3.11 -18.56
CA ALA A 97 5.82 2.07 -18.47
C ALA A 97 7.08 2.55 -17.74
N ASN A 98 7.70 1.63 -17.01
CA ASN A 98 9.01 1.80 -16.37
C ASN A 98 9.83 0.53 -16.58
N THR A 99 11.12 0.56 -16.28
CA THR A 99 12.03 -0.57 -16.44
C THR A 99 12.90 -0.79 -15.21
N LEU A 100 13.36 -2.04 -15.03
CA LEU A 100 14.33 -2.43 -14.00
C LEU A 100 15.64 -2.85 -14.68
N PRO A 101 16.56 -1.92 -14.97
CA PRO A 101 17.71 -2.18 -15.86
C PRO A 101 18.69 -3.23 -15.29
N LYS A 102 18.85 -3.30 -13.97
CA LYS A 102 19.76 -4.28 -13.34
C LYS A 102 19.15 -5.69 -13.19
N MET A 103 17.88 -5.84 -13.57
CA MET A 103 17.14 -7.10 -13.50
C MET A 103 16.77 -7.63 -14.90
N GLY A 104 17.68 -7.47 -15.87
CA GLY A 104 17.50 -7.94 -17.24
C GLY A 104 16.46 -7.14 -18.01
N ASP A 105 16.39 -5.84 -17.76
CA ASP A 105 15.48 -4.89 -18.40
C ASP A 105 14.00 -5.32 -18.30
N ALA A 106 13.62 -5.83 -17.12
CA ALA A 106 12.21 -6.12 -16.85
C ALA A 106 11.37 -4.86 -17.10
N VAL A 107 10.27 -5.01 -17.81
CA VAL A 107 9.34 -3.93 -18.12
C VAL A 107 8.15 -4.01 -17.18
N VAL A 108 7.81 -2.88 -16.58
CA VAL A 108 6.61 -2.72 -15.74
C VAL A 108 5.67 -1.76 -16.47
N ALA A 109 4.59 -2.29 -17.05
CA ALA A 109 3.51 -1.46 -17.57
C ALA A 109 2.45 -1.25 -16.48
N LYS A 110 2.03 -0.01 -16.24
CA LYS A 110 1.02 0.38 -15.26
C LYS A 110 -0.20 0.96 -15.98
N GLU A 111 -1.35 0.36 -15.78
CA GLU A 111 -2.63 0.93 -16.15
C GLU A 111 -3.35 1.47 -14.92
N ILE A 112 -3.81 2.71 -14.99
CA ILE A 112 -4.67 3.37 -14.00
C ILE A 112 -6.00 3.63 -14.67
N ARG A 113 -7.12 3.34 -13.98
CA ARG A 113 -8.46 3.62 -14.47
C ARG A 113 -9.40 4.05 -13.36
N LEU A 114 -10.13 5.15 -13.57
CA LEU A 114 -11.20 5.61 -12.71
C LEU A 114 -12.54 5.04 -13.21
N VAL A 115 -13.31 4.40 -12.33
CA VAL A 115 -14.64 3.87 -12.65
C VAL A 115 -15.53 3.97 -11.40
N GLY A 116 -16.58 4.79 -11.45
CA GLY A 116 -17.43 5.03 -10.28
C GLY A 116 -16.60 5.49 -9.08
N GLU A 117 -16.82 4.84 -7.94
CA GLU A 117 -16.10 5.11 -6.68
C GLU A 117 -14.69 4.49 -6.62
N SER A 118 -14.21 3.89 -7.73
CA SER A 118 -13.01 3.07 -7.75
C SER A 118 -11.86 3.69 -8.53
N LEU A 119 -10.64 3.57 -7.99
CA LEU A 119 -9.37 3.72 -8.68
C LEU A 119 -8.78 2.33 -8.85
N LEU A 120 -8.71 1.88 -10.10
CA LEU A 120 -8.22 0.56 -10.47
C LEU A 120 -6.79 0.65 -10.97
N GLN A 121 -5.94 -0.26 -10.57
CA GLN A 121 -4.56 -0.36 -11.03
C GLN A 121 -4.26 -1.79 -11.51
N ARG A 122 -3.60 -1.89 -12.64
CA ARG A 122 -3.10 -3.13 -13.18
C ARG A 122 -1.65 -2.94 -13.60
N HIS A 123 -0.76 -3.77 -13.06
CA HIS A 123 0.63 -3.83 -13.50
C HIS A 123 0.84 -5.11 -14.30
N ILE A 124 1.52 -4.97 -15.43
CA ILE A 124 1.99 -6.09 -16.26
C ILE A 124 3.50 -6.05 -16.20
N ILE A 125 4.10 -7.10 -15.64
CA ILE A 125 5.53 -7.28 -15.56
C ILE A 125 5.91 -8.27 -16.65
N ASP A 126 6.81 -7.87 -17.55
CA ASP A 126 7.28 -8.69 -18.66
C ASP A 126 8.80 -8.67 -18.71
N LYS A 127 9.40 -9.76 -19.21
CA LYS A 127 10.85 -9.95 -19.31
C LYS A 127 11.55 -9.99 -17.95
N GLY A 128 12.83 -9.69 -17.95
CA GLY A 128 13.66 -9.70 -16.76
C GLY A 128 14.19 -11.07 -16.38
N ARG A 129 14.91 -11.09 -15.26
CA ARG A 129 15.49 -12.32 -14.68
C ARG A 129 15.79 -12.13 -13.21
N GLY A 130 15.77 -13.25 -12.47
CA GLY A 130 15.97 -13.29 -11.03
C GLY A 130 14.66 -13.06 -10.26
N ASP A 131 14.79 -12.91 -8.96
CA ASP A 131 13.66 -12.73 -8.04
C ASP A 131 13.53 -11.27 -7.64
N VAL A 132 12.29 -10.81 -7.42
CA VAL A 132 12.02 -9.44 -7.01
C VAL A 132 10.92 -9.39 -5.94
N THR A 133 11.07 -8.50 -4.98
CA THR A 133 9.98 -8.10 -4.07
C THR A 133 9.12 -7.01 -4.72
N PHE A 134 7.85 -6.93 -4.37
CA PHE A 134 7.02 -5.82 -4.82
C PHE A 134 5.89 -5.52 -3.83
N ALA A 135 5.40 -4.31 -3.83
CA ALA A 135 4.17 -3.92 -3.16
C ALA A 135 3.53 -2.66 -3.77
N HIS A 136 2.21 -2.55 -3.68
CA HIS A 136 1.52 -1.26 -3.66
C HIS A 136 1.77 -0.57 -2.33
N HIS A 137 1.70 0.74 -2.30
CA HIS A 137 2.00 1.51 -1.10
C HIS A 137 1.05 2.71 -0.92
N PRO A 138 -0.29 2.48 -0.88
CA PRO A 138 -1.20 3.58 -0.56
C PRO A 138 -0.97 4.07 0.87
N MET A 139 -0.74 5.38 0.99
CA MET A 139 -0.65 6.08 2.26
C MET A 139 -1.98 6.76 2.55
N VAL A 140 -2.66 6.32 3.59
CA VAL A 140 -3.96 6.82 4.00
C VAL A 140 -3.78 7.90 5.07
N ARG A 141 -4.50 9.02 4.91
CA ARG A 141 -4.50 10.11 5.89
C ARG A 141 -5.38 9.74 7.08
N MET A 142 -4.79 9.73 8.29
CA MET A 142 -5.38 9.27 9.54
C MET A 142 -5.26 10.31 10.66
N GLU A 143 -5.52 11.59 10.39
CA GLU A 143 -5.27 12.71 11.31
C GLU A 143 -5.91 12.52 12.70
N GLU A 144 -7.17 12.09 12.75
CA GLU A 144 -7.88 11.76 14.01
C GLU A 144 -8.02 10.24 14.22
N GLY A 145 -7.18 9.45 13.53
CA GLY A 145 -7.22 8.01 13.60
C GLY A 145 -8.42 7.39 12.88
N GLY A 146 -8.69 6.12 13.20
CA GLY A 146 -9.75 5.37 12.59
C GLY A 146 -9.72 3.90 12.97
N ARG A 147 -10.72 3.17 12.46
CA ARG A 147 -10.82 1.72 12.60
C ARG A 147 -10.46 1.02 11.31
N LEU A 148 -9.72 -0.06 11.43
CA LEU A 148 -9.34 -0.94 10.34
C LEU A 148 -10.11 -2.26 10.43
N SER A 149 -10.43 -2.82 9.29
CA SER A 149 -10.91 -4.20 9.18
C SER A 149 -10.27 -4.87 7.98
N PHE A 150 -10.18 -6.20 8.02
CA PHE A 150 -9.37 -6.96 7.07
C PHE A 150 -10.09 -8.21 6.59
N SER A 151 -9.80 -8.66 5.37
CA SER A 151 -9.97 -10.07 5.01
C SER A 151 -9.29 -10.95 6.05
N ARG A 152 -9.77 -12.20 6.21
CA ARG A 152 -9.23 -13.09 7.23
C ARG A 152 -7.72 -13.22 7.13
N LYS A 153 -7.01 -12.90 8.20
CA LYS A 153 -5.56 -13.07 8.31
C LYS A 153 -5.25 -14.31 9.14
N ARG A 154 -4.19 -15.05 8.79
CA ARG A 154 -3.74 -16.25 9.52
C ARG A 154 -2.55 -15.99 10.42
N ALA A 155 -1.88 -14.85 10.25
CA ALA A 155 -0.81 -14.38 11.12
C ALA A 155 -0.63 -12.88 11.03
N ALA A 156 -0.15 -12.28 12.12
CA ALA A 156 0.41 -10.95 12.21
C ALA A 156 1.83 -11.06 12.77
N MET A 157 2.78 -10.30 12.23
CA MET A 157 4.17 -10.36 12.68
C MET A 157 4.87 -9.02 12.57
N THR A 158 5.81 -8.75 13.48
CA THR A 158 6.71 -7.60 13.43
C THR A 158 8.10 -8.01 12.96
N ASP A 159 8.85 -7.10 12.39
CA ASP A 159 10.23 -7.32 11.97
C ASP A 159 11.17 -7.46 13.16
N PRO A 160 12.36 -8.10 12.99
CA PRO A 160 13.34 -8.22 14.06
C PRO A 160 14.07 -6.90 14.37
N VAL A 161 13.90 -5.88 13.53
CA VAL A 161 14.53 -4.56 13.66
C VAL A 161 13.47 -3.48 13.49
N ALA A 162 13.47 -2.50 14.37
CA ALA A 162 12.57 -1.35 14.29
C ALA A 162 12.84 -0.50 13.04
N GLN A 163 11.79 0.08 12.47
CA GLN A 163 11.90 1.06 11.37
C GLN A 163 12.63 2.33 11.82
N HIS A 164 12.39 2.74 13.06
CA HIS A 164 13.11 3.83 13.73
C HIS A 164 13.31 3.46 15.20
N ALA A 165 14.58 3.28 15.60
CA ALA A 165 14.94 2.76 16.91
C ALA A 165 14.37 3.63 18.04
N GLY A 166 13.73 3.00 19.04
CA GLY A 166 13.14 3.67 20.19
C GLY A 166 11.78 4.33 19.96
N HIS A 167 11.20 4.16 18.77
CA HIS A 167 9.89 4.74 18.40
C HIS A 167 8.87 3.69 17.93
N ASN A 168 9.12 2.41 18.19
CA ASN A 168 8.15 1.35 17.95
C ASN A 168 7.22 1.18 19.18
N LEU A 169 5.93 1.09 18.93
CA LEU A 169 4.92 0.73 19.91
C LEU A 169 4.88 -0.79 20.12
N TRP A 170 4.98 -1.54 19.01
CA TRP A 170 4.88 -2.98 19.02
C TRP A 170 6.22 -3.63 19.30
N ALA A 171 6.23 -4.66 20.13
CA ALA A 171 7.42 -5.46 20.40
C ALA A 171 7.92 -6.11 19.10
N LEU A 172 9.25 -6.15 18.93
CA LEU A 172 9.88 -6.67 17.73
C LEU A 172 9.87 -8.21 17.66
N ASN A 173 10.05 -8.75 16.46
CA ASN A 173 10.27 -10.16 16.17
C ASN A 173 9.17 -11.12 16.71
N GLN A 174 7.93 -10.67 16.78
CA GLN A 174 6.82 -11.52 17.20
C GLN A 174 6.07 -12.10 15.99
N VAL A 175 5.37 -13.23 16.23
CA VAL A 175 4.44 -13.86 15.30
C VAL A 175 3.19 -14.23 16.10
N ARG A 176 2.03 -13.72 15.71
CA ARG A 176 0.74 -13.94 16.36
C ARG A 176 -0.25 -14.57 15.38
N GLY A 177 -1.12 -15.43 15.89
CA GLY A 177 -2.22 -16.03 15.13
C GLY A 177 -3.49 -15.18 15.08
N ASP A 178 -3.47 -14.02 15.69
CA ASP A 178 -4.56 -13.03 15.75
C ASP A 178 -4.05 -11.63 15.40
N LEU A 179 -4.90 -10.62 15.54
CA LEU A 179 -4.59 -9.22 15.23
C LEU A 179 -4.17 -8.41 16.47
N ASN A 180 -3.74 -9.07 17.55
CA ASN A 180 -3.23 -8.39 18.74
C ASN A 180 -1.71 -8.57 18.82
N LEU A 181 -0.96 -7.49 18.77
CA LEU A 181 0.49 -7.50 18.97
C LEU A 181 0.84 -7.12 20.40
N ASP A 182 1.87 -7.76 20.96
CA ASP A 182 2.44 -7.31 22.22
C ASP A 182 3.15 -5.98 22.00
N CYS A 183 3.04 -5.06 22.97
CA CYS A 183 3.73 -3.77 22.96
C CYS A 183 5.03 -3.84 23.74
N GLU A 184 5.96 -2.91 23.46
CA GLU A 184 7.24 -2.79 24.17
C GLU A 184 7.07 -2.54 25.67
N ASP A 185 6.00 -1.88 26.08
CA ASP A 185 5.66 -1.59 27.47
C ASP A 185 4.97 -2.75 28.22
N GLY A 186 4.76 -3.91 27.54
CA GLY A 186 4.13 -5.10 28.09
C GLY A 186 2.59 -5.16 27.93
N GLY A 187 1.99 -4.18 27.26
CA GLY A 187 0.56 -4.23 26.87
C GLY A 187 0.33 -5.00 25.59
N GLN A 188 -0.91 -4.94 25.08
CA GLN A 188 -1.28 -5.46 23.76
C GLN A 188 -1.99 -4.39 22.94
N TRP A 189 -1.79 -4.41 21.62
CA TRP A 189 -2.43 -3.51 20.68
C TRP A 189 -3.26 -4.27 19.66
N ASP A 190 -4.53 -3.90 19.53
CA ASP A 190 -5.41 -4.36 18.47
C ASP A 190 -5.11 -3.62 17.16
N LEU A 191 -4.56 -4.31 16.17
CA LEU A 191 -4.20 -3.76 14.85
C LEU A 191 -5.38 -3.16 14.07
N ARG A 192 -6.61 -3.38 14.52
CA ARG A 192 -7.80 -2.73 13.97
C ARG A 192 -7.94 -1.28 14.45
N THR A 193 -7.03 -0.77 15.28
CA THR A 193 -7.05 0.60 15.78
C THR A 193 -5.78 1.33 15.36
N TYR A 194 -5.91 2.46 14.66
CA TYR A 194 -4.77 3.32 14.36
C TYR A 194 -4.29 4.05 15.63
N PRO A 195 -2.98 4.08 15.94
CA PRO A 195 -2.45 4.66 17.17
C PRO A 195 -2.29 6.20 17.11
N ALA A 196 -3.38 6.94 16.89
CA ALA A 196 -3.39 8.39 16.66
C ALA A 196 -2.75 9.23 17.81
N GLY A 197 -2.80 8.72 19.04
CA GLY A 197 -2.24 9.43 20.22
C GLY A 197 -0.76 9.16 20.47
N HIS A 198 -0.07 8.39 19.64
CA HIS A 198 1.32 7.98 19.84
C HIS A 198 2.25 8.60 18.82
N VAL A 199 3.43 9.06 19.25
CA VAL A 199 4.55 9.38 18.35
C VAL A 199 5.28 8.09 18.07
N VAL A 200 5.11 7.56 16.85
CA VAL A 200 5.51 6.19 16.52
C VAL A 200 5.93 6.06 15.06
N GLU A 201 6.86 5.14 14.82
CA GLU A 201 7.26 4.63 13.52
C GLU A 201 7.26 3.10 13.60
N ASP A 202 6.20 2.49 13.13
CA ASP A 202 5.98 1.06 13.30
C ASP A 202 5.66 0.35 11.99
N PHE A 203 5.91 -0.96 11.98
CA PHE A 203 5.70 -1.78 10.82
C PHE A 203 5.32 -3.21 11.21
N CYS A 204 4.26 -3.73 10.61
CA CYS A 204 3.93 -5.15 10.76
C CYS A 204 3.46 -5.76 9.44
N THR A 205 3.55 -7.09 9.36
CA THR A 205 3.11 -7.89 8.22
C THR A 205 1.93 -8.75 8.61
N LEU A 206 0.82 -8.63 7.88
CA LEU A 206 -0.36 -9.46 7.99
C LEU A 206 -0.36 -10.50 6.85
N VAL A 207 -0.56 -11.77 7.18
CA VAL A 207 -0.57 -12.87 6.21
C VAL A 207 -2.01 -13.26 5.89
N GLU A 208 -2.36 -13.27 4.60
CA GLU A 208 -3.69 -13.69 4.13
C GLU A 208 -4.02 -15.14 4.52
N SER A 209 -5.28 -15.41 4.84
CA SER A 209 -5.77 -16.78 4.91
C SER A 209 -5.74 -17.43 3.52
N ARG A 210 -5.39 -18.73 3.47
CA ARG A 210 -5.36 -19.48 2.20
C ARG A 210 -6.74 -19.60 1.53
N ASP A 211 -7.81 -19.41 2.28
CA ASP A 211 -9.19 -19.52 1.80
C ASP A 211 -9.70 -18.21 1.19
N ASN A 212 -8.94 -17.11 1.29
CA ASN A 212 -9.35 -15.84 0.72
C ASN A 212 -9.25 -15.87 -0.79
N THR A 213 -10.34 -15.56 -1.48
CA THR A 213 -10.39 -15.33 -2.94
C THR A 213 -10.28 -13.85 -3.28
N LEU A 214 -10.51 -12.97 -2.31
CA LEU A 214 -10.31 -11.53 -2.40
C LEU A 214 -9.66 -11.07 -1.08
N GLY A 215 -8.49 -10.45 -1.18
CA GLY A 215 -7.85 -9.77 -0.05
C GLY A 215 -8.37 -8.35 0.06
N TRP A 216 -8.62 -7.88 1.27
CA TRP A 216 -9.08 -6.51 1.48
C TRP A 216 -8.66 -5.93 2.82
N THR A 217 -8.48 -4.62 2.83
CA THR A 217 -8.34 -3.77 4.02
C THR A 217 -9.35 -2.64 3.91
N CYS A 218 -10.15 -2.44 4.93
CA CYS A 218 -11.05 -1.28 5.03
C CYS A 218 -10.56 -0.36 6.14
N VAL A 219 -10.51 0.93 5.87
CA VAL A 219 -10.20 1.99 6.82
C VAL A 219 -11.41 2.89 6.95
N MET A 220 -11.98 2.98 8.15
CA MET A 220 -13.03 3.94 8.50
C MET A 220 -12.39 5.10 9.27
N ARG A 221 -12.26 6.27 8.60
CA ARG A 221 -11.59 7.43 9.17
C ARG A 221 -12.51 8.22 10.08
N ASN A 222 -11.97 8.74 11.19
CA ASN A 222 -12.78 9.44 12.19
C ASN A 222 -13.12 10.87 11.77
N ALA A 223 -12.13 11.65 11.32
CA ALA A 223 -12.31 13.05 10.96
C ALA A 223 -13.22 13.24 9.75
N GLU A 224 -13.02 12.42 8.71
CA GLU A 224 -13.71 12.57 7.42
C GLU A 224 -15.05 11.85 7.37
N ALA A 225 -15.35 10.99 8.33
CA ALA A 225 -16.55 10.15 8.37
C ALA A 225 -16.78 9.37 7.07
N ASP A 226 -15.69 8.92 6.45
CA ASP A 226 -15.69 8.12 5.23
C ASP A 226 -15.04 6.74 5.44
N MET A 227 -15.02 5.94 4.40
CA MET A 227 -14.29 4.68 4.39
C MET A 227 -13.52 4.50 3.07
N LEU A 228 -12.30 4.00 3.19
CA LEU A 228 -11.46 3.55 2.10
C LEU A 228 -11.35 2.03 2.15
N LEU A 229 -11.68 1.38 1.03
CA LEU A 229 -11.48 -0.05 0.84
C LEU A 229 -10.31 -0.25 -0.13
N VAL A 230 -9.32 -1.03 0.26
CA VAL A 230 -8.19 -1.45 -0.56
C VAL A 230 -8.36 -2.93 -0.86
N LEU A 231 -8.28 -3.30 -2.15
CA LEU A 231 -8.58 -4.63 -2.67
C LEU A 231 -7.40 -5.20 -3.44
N LYS A 232 -7.16 -6.50 -3.27
CA LYS A 232 -6.06 -7.21 -3.95
C LYS A 232 -6.43 -8.67 -4.29
N ASP A 233 -5.67 -9.25 -5.21
CA ASP A 233 -5.59 -10.70 -5.39
C ASP A 233 -4.66 -11.29 -4.31
N PRO A 234 -5.16 -12.08 -3.34
CA PRO A 234 -4.35 -12.65 -2.26
C PRO A 234 -3.38 -13.74 -2.73
N ALA A 235 -3.60 -14.35 -3.89
CA ALA A 235 -2.66 -15.32 -4.47
C ALA A 235 -1.41 -14.62 -5.01
N MET A 236 -1.58 -13.45 -5.61
CA MET A 236 -0.49 -12.62 -6.13
C MET A 236 0.15 -11.80 -5.00
N MET A 237 -0.63 -11.24 -4.08
CA MET A 237 -0.21 -10.39 -2.97
C MET A 237 -0.59 -11.01 -1.61
N PRO A 238 0.14 -12.05 -1.14
CA PRO A 238 -0.23 -12.84 0.04
C PRO A 238 -0.03 -12.11 1.37
N VAL A 239 0.61 -10.95 1.37
CA VAL A 239 0.78 -10.14 2.58
C VAL A 239 0.18 -8.75 2.40
N THR A 240 -0.27 -8.18 3.52
CA THR A 240 -0.52 -6.75 3.71
C THR A 240 0.45 -6.29 4.79
N MET A 241 1.31 -5.35 4.48
CA MET A 241 2.16 -4.72 5.46
C MET A 241 1.51 -3.40 5.88
N LEU A 242 1.47 -3.16 7.19
CA LEU A 242 0.99 -1.90 7.74
C LEU A 242 2.18 -1.08 8.20
N TRP A 243 2.33 0.09 7.64
CA TRP A 243 3.28 1.09 8.07
C TRP A 243 2.57 2.21 8.81
N ILE A 244 2.97 2.44 10.06
CA ILE A 244 2.47 3.55 10.86
C ILE A 244 3.56 4.59 10.95
N SER A 245 3.33 5.77 10.38
CA SER A 245 4.22 6.91 10.51
C SER A 245 3.49 8.08 11.16
N ASN A 246 3.90 8.41 12.38
CA ASN A 246 3.22 9.42 13.17
C ASN A 246 4.21 10.28 13.98
N GLY A 247 5.02 11.06 13.26
CA GLY A 247 5.89 12.08 13.84
C GLY A 247 7.20 11.61 14.48
N ALA A 248 7.53 10.31 14.40
CA ALA A 248 8.72 9.77 15.06
C ALA A 248 10.02 10.11 14.34
N ARG A 249 10.04 10.21 13.01
CA ARG A 249 11.24 10.54 12.24
C ARG A 249 11.60 12.01 12.39
N ASP A 250 12.59 12.33 13.20
CA ASP A 250 13.00 13.69 13.58
C ASP A 250 14.11 14.31 12.68
N PHE A 251 14.63 13.54 11.73
CA PHE A 251 15.67 13.93 10.78
C PHE A 251 15.09 14.47 9.44
N PRO A 252 15.87 15.27 8.66
CA PRO A 252 15.43 15.76 7.35
C PRO A 252 15.15 14.63 6.34
N PRO A 253 14.14 14.76 5.45
CA PRO A 253 13.16 15.86 5.35
C PRO A 253 11.96 15.72 6.29
N TRP A 254 11.91 14.64 7.07
CA TRP A 254 10.79 14.24 7.93
C TRP A 254 10.53 15.28 9.05
N ASN A 255 11.56 15.65 9.83
CA ASN A 255 11.53 16.66 10.89
C ASN A 255 10.26 16.56 11.78
N SER A 256 9.85 15.34 12.11
CA SER A 256 8.62 15.01 12.87
C SER A 256 7.31 15.54 12.25
N ARG A 257 7.30 15.91 10.96
CA ARG A 257 6.15 16.50 10.24
C ARG A 257 5.26 15.46 9.55
N HIS A 258 5.72 14.24 9.40
CA HIS A 258 4.95 13.15 8.79
C HIS A 258 4.09 12.50 9.85
N THR A 259 2.85 12.97 9.96
CA THR A 259 1.93 12.59 11.04
C THR A 259 0.61 12.08 10.49
N GLY A 260 -0.05 11.19 11.23
CA GLY A 260 -1.35 10.67 10.86
C GLY A 260 -1.32 9.86 9.56
N VAL A 261 -0.32 8.98 9.37
CA VAL A 261 -0.16 8.22 8.12
C VAL A 261 -0.21 6.73 8.37
N LEU A 262 -1.05 6.04 7.59
CA LEU A 262 -1.13 4.60 7.50
C LEU A 262 -0.75 4.15 6.09
N GLY A 263 0.38 3.48 5.92
CA GLY A 263 0.70 2.71 4.72
C GLY A 263 -0.02 1.37 4.73
N ILE A 264 -0.72 1.03 3.63
CA ILE A 264 -1.32 -0.28 3.41
C ILE A 264 -0.57 -0.92 2.25
N GLU A 265 0.45 -1.71 2.57
CA GLU A 265 1.42 -2.15 1.58
C GLU A 265 1.12 -3.60 1.17
N ASP A 266 0.31 -3.76 0.13
CA ASP A 266 -0.10 -5.07 -0.39
C ASP A 266 0.92 -5.62 -1.37
N GLY A 267 1.51 -6.81 -1.09
CA GLY A 267 2.57 -7.30 -1.96
C GLY A 267 3.14 -8.68 -1.65
N ARG A 268 4.34 -8.91 -2.17
CA ARG A 268 5.25 -10.02 -1.87
C ARG A 268 6.58 -9.47 -1.38
N ALA A 269 6.81 -9.56 -0.07
CA ALA A 269 8.04 -9.13 0.57
C ALA A 269 8.17 -9.81 1.94
N LEU A 270 9.33 -9.72 2.54
CA LEU A 270 9.59 -10.13 3.93
C LEU A 270 9.64 -8.88 4.82
N GLY A 271 8.51 -8.22 4.99
CA GLY A 271 8.48 -6.95 5.72
C GLY A 271 9.49 -5.95 5.15
N GLY A 272 10.14 -5.17 6.01
CA GLY A 272 11.17 -4.20 5.64
C GLY A 272 12.59 -4.77 5.49
N GLN A 273 12.77 -6.11 5.46
CA GLN A 273 14.08 -6.75 5.61
C GLN A 273 14.96 -6.75 4.33
N GLY A 274 14.42 -6.37 3.18
CA GLY A 274 15.13 -6.28 1.91
C GLY A 274 15.07 -7.55 1.06
N LEU A 275 15.56 -7.44 -0.20
CA LEU A 275 15.45 -8.49 -1.22
C LEU A 275 16.29 -9.72 -0.88
N ALA A 276 17.51 -9.56 -0.37
CA ALA A 276 18.39 -10.68 -0.03
C ALA A 276 17.80 -11.60 1.04
N ALA A 277 17.11 -11.03 2.04
CA ALA A 277 16.43 -11.81 3.07
C ALA A 277 15.14 -12.46 2.52
N ALA A 278 14.38 -11.76 1.69
CA ALA A 278 13.16 -12.26 1.07
C ALA A 278 13.42 -13.44 0.11
N ALA A 279 14.55 -13.46 -0.59
CA ALA A 279 14.91 -14.51 -1.56
C ALA A 279 15.48 -15.79 -0.92
N ARG A 280 15.61 -15.85 0.40
CA ARG A 280 16.09 -17.04 1.14
C ARG A 280 14.97 -17.66 1.96
N ASP A 281 15.25 -18.85 2.54
CA ASP A 281 14.39 -19.44 3.54
C ASP A 281 14.19 -18.46 4.71
N ASN A 282 12.93 -18.21 5.04
CA ASN A 282 12.53 -17.22 6.02
C ASN A 282 11.23 -17.63 6.72
N ARG A 283 10.80 -16.86 7.71
CA ARG A 283 9.60 -17.18 8.50
C ARG A 283 8.29 -17.18 7.70
N LEU A 284 8.20 -16.46 6.58
CA LEU A 284 7.04 -16.49 5.69
C LEU A 284 7.09 -17.71 4.77
N SER A 285 8.25 -18.03 4.17
CA SER A 285 8.42 -19.24 3.36
C SER A 285 8.17 -20.52 4.16
N ALA A 286 8.54 -20.54 5.45
CA ALA A 286 8.20 -21.62 6.37
C ALA A 286 6.67 -21.79 6.62
N MET A 287 5.89 -20.78 6.28
CA MET A 287 4.42 -20.80 6.29
C MET A 287 3.82 -21.01 4.88
N ASP A 288 4.60 -21.38 3.88
CA ASP A 288 4.23 -21.46 2.46
C ASP A 288 3.67 -20.12 1.93
N VAL A 289 4.31 -19.01 2.29
CA VAL A 289 4.02 -17.68 1.78
C VAL A 289 5.16 -17.23 0.87
N PRO A 290 4.93 -17.02 -0.43
CA PRO A 290 5.96 -16.52 -1.32
C PRO A 290 6.30 -15.07 -0.98
N THR A 291 7.60 -14.79 -0.88
CA THR A 291 8.14 -13.47 -0.53
C THR A 291 8.80 -12.74 -1.71
N VAL A 292 8.95 -13.43 -2.84
CA VAL A 292 9.49 -12.88 -4.08
C VAL A 292 8.64 -13.32 -5.27
N LEU A 293 8.73 -12.56 -6.36
CA LEU A 293 8.16 -12.87 -7.67
C LEU A 293 9.32 -13.24 -8.61
N PRO A 294 9.37 -14.47 -9.18
CA PRO A 294 10.36 -14.80 -10.18
C PRO A 294 10.06 -14.05 -11.48
N LEU A 295 11.08 -13.40 -12.05
CA LEU A 295 10.99 -12.72 -13.35
C LEU A 295 11.30 -13.70 -14.48
N GLY A 296 10.90 -13.37 -15.72
CA GLY A 296 11.09 -14.16 -16.92
C GLY A 296 9.80 -14.67 -17.55
N GLU A 297 8.70 -14.54 -16.82
CA GLU A 297 7.33 -14.79 -17.30
C GLU A 297 6.50 -13.52 -17.20
N VAL A 298 5.37 -13.49 -17.90
CA VAL A 298 4.43 -12.37 -17.78
C VAL A 298 3.59 -12.52 -16.52
N HIS A 299 3.66 -11.53 -15.66
CA HIS A 299 2.82 -11.44 -14.45
C HIS A 299 1.84 -10.29 -14.54
N VAL A 300 0.64 -10.48 -14.02
CA VAL A 300 -0.39 -9.44 -13.92
C VAL A 300 -0.75 -9.24 -12.46
N ILE A 301 -0.51 -8.03 -11.95
CA ILE A 301 -0.83 -7.63 -10.58
C ILE A 301 -2.02 -6.67 -10.64
N ARG A 302 -3.08 -6.96 -9.90
CA ARG A 302 -4.31 -6.16 -9.85
C ARG A 302 -4.55 -5.65 -8.45
N HIS A 303 -4.80 -4.36 -8.36
CA HIS A 303 -5.06 -3.65 -7.12
C HIS A 303 -6.18 -2.64 -7.34
N ALA A 304 -6.97 -2.37 -6.33
CA ALA A 304 -8.01 -1.36 -6.42
C ALA A 304 -8.20 -0.63 -5.08
N MET A 305 -8.56 0.64 -5.17
CA MET A 305 -9.04 1.42 -4.04
C MET A 305 -10.46 1.87 -4.32
N VAL A 306 -11.35 1.80 -3.32
CA VAL A 306 -12.74 2.26 -3.40
C VAL A 306 -12.99 3.21 -2.23
N SER A 307 -13.38 4.47 -2.51
CA SER A 307 -13.66 5.47 -1.48
C SER A 307 -15.16 5.74 -1.42
N LEU A 308 -15.73 5.54 -0.24
CA LEU A 308 -17.18 5.62 -0.01
C LEU A 308 -17.49 6.52 1.18
N PRO A 309 -18.67 7.19 1.21
CA PRO A 309 -19.17 7.76 2.45
C PRO A 309 -19.41 6.62 3.45
N ARG A 310 -19.04 6.82 4.71
CA ARG A 310 -19.32 5.85 5.78
C ARG A 310 -20.80 5.93 6.17
N PRO A 311 -21.56 4.82 6.06
CA PRO A 311 -22.93 4.81 6.53
C PRO A 311 -23.01 5.12 8.03
N PRO A 312 -24.06 5.83 8.49
CA PRO A 312 -24.22 6.13 9.90
C PRO A 312 -24.21 4.88 10.78
N GLY A 313 -23.44 4.91 11.86
CA GLY A 313 -23.33 3.80 12.82
C GLY A 313 -22.36 2.68 12.42
N TRP A 314 -21.79 2.72 11.22
CA TRP A 314 -20.78 1.72 10.81
C TRP A 314 -19.44 1.97 11.47
N SER A 315 -18.82 0.91 11.97
CA SER A 315 -17.54 0.97 12.68
C SER A 315 -16.52 -0.07 12.20
N GLU A 316 -16.98 -1.20 11.67
CA GLU A 316 -16.10 -2.32 11.26
C GLU A 316 -16.79 -3.16 10.18
N LEU A 317 -16.06 -3.54 9.12
CA LEU A 317 -16.56 -4.53 8.17
C LEU A 317 -16.27 -5.95 8.66
N SER A 318 -17.27 -6.81 8.58
CA SER A 318 -17.15 -8.25 8.82
C SER A 318 -16.91 -9.05 7.55
N ALA A 319 -17.33 -8.53 6.38
CA ALA A 319 -17.12 -9.18 5.09
C ALA A 319 -17.13 -8.20 3.91
N VAL A 320 -16.38 -8.55 2.87
CA VAL A 320 -16.41 -7.94 1.54
C VAL A 320 -16.50 -9.08 0.53
N VAL A 321 -17.53 -9.06 -0.30
CA VAL A 321 -17.77 -10.09 -1.32
C VAL A 321 -17.90 -9.42 -2.69
N LEU A 322 -17.05 -9.85 -3.63
CA LEU A 322 -17.15 -9.44 -5.04
C LEU A 322 -17.89 -10.53 -5.82
N SER A 323 -18.98 -10.16 -6.47
CA SER A 323 -19.74 -11.06 -7.32
C SER A 323 -20.47 -10.30 -8.43
N ARG A 324 -20.28 -10.75 -9.66
CA ARG A 324 -21.02 -10.24 -10.85
C ARG A 324 -21.08 -8.71 -10.91
N GLY A 325 -19.92 -8.07 -10.82
CA GLY A 325 -19.81 -6.61 -10.92
C GLY A 325 -20.33 -5.84 -9.70
N THR A 326 -20.45 -6.48 -8.55
CA THR A 326 -20.93 -5.87 -7.31
C THR A 326 -20.05 -6.24 -6.14
N LEU A 327 -19.59 -5.23 -5.40
CA LEU A 327 -19.00 -5.39 -4.07
C LEU A 327 -20.12 -5.28 -3.03
N THR A 328 -20.37 -6.33 -2.28
CA THR A 328 -21.23 -6.32 -1.10
C THR A 328 -20.37 -6.15 0.13
N LEU A 329 -20.57 -5.05 0.85
CA LEU A 329 -19.90 -4.74 2.10
C LEU A 329 -20.86 -5.02 3.25
N ARG A 330 -20.42 -5.85 4.22
CA ARG A 330 -21.21 -6.19 5.40
C ARG A 330 -20.55 -5.64 6.65
N GLU A 331 -21.26 -4.85 7.39
CA GLU A 331 -20.86 -4.33 8.71
C GLU A 331 -21.01 -5.41 9.78
N ALA A 332 -20.32 -5.26 10.92
CA ALA A 332 -20.34 -6.21 12.04
C ALA A 332 -21.74 -6.49 12.59
N SER A 333 -22.67 -5.53 12.53
CA SER A 333 -24.09 -5.73 12.92
C SER A 333 -24.90 -6.56 11.93
N GLY A 334 -24.35 -6.85 10.72
CA GLY A 334 -25.03 -7.53 9.62
C GLY A 334 -25.67 -6.61 8.60
N ALA A 335 -25.61 -5.28 8.78
CA ALA A 335 -26.06 -4.34 7.75
C ALA A 335 -25.19 -4.41 6.50
N GLU A 336 -25.80 -4.26 5.32
CA GLU A 336 -25.10 -4.40 4.03
C GLU A 336 -25.31 -3.18 3.13
N ILE A 337 -24.29 -2.88 2.33
CA ILE A 337 -24.42 -2.03 1.14
C ILE A 337 -23.81 -2.73 -0.07
N ALA A 338 -24.38 -2.44 -1.25
CA ALA A 338 -23.89 -2.93 -2.53
C ALA A 338 -23.31 -1.76 -3.34
N VAL A 339 -22.10 -1.95 -3.84
CA VAL A 339 -21.35 -0.95 -4.60
C VAL A 339 -21.02 -1.53 -5.98
N PRO A 340 -21.35 -0.86 -7.09
CA PRO A 340 -20.91 -1.30 -8.42
C PRO A 340 -19.38 -1.38 -8.49
N PHE A 341 -18.89 -2.48 -9.06
CA PHE A 341 -17.46 -2.69 -9.26
C PHE A 341 -17.21 -3.33 -10.63
N PRO A 342 -16.19 -2.92 -11.39
CA PRO A 342 -15.95 -3.46 -12.73
C PRO A 342 -15.70 -4.97 -12.73
N GLU A 343 -16.53 -5.69 -13.52
CA GLU A 343 -16.31 -7.12 -13.77
C GLU A 343 -14.94 -7.36 -14.42
N GLY A 344 -14.34 -8.51 -14.13
CA GLY A 344 -13.08 -8.94 -14.72
C GLY A 344 -11.85 -8.23 -14.19
N HIS A 345 -11.96 -7.32 -13.22
CA HIS A 345 -10.76 -6.66 -12.69
C HIS A 345 -9.88 -7.63 -11.90
N PHE A 346 -10.45 -8.57 -11.14
CA PHE A 346 -9.73 -9.59 -10.37
C PHE A 346 -9.82 -11.01 -10.97
N ASP A 347 -10.36 -11.14 -12.18
CA ASP A 347 -10.46 -12.45 -12.89
C ASP A 347 -9.18 -12.82 -13.63
#